data_355b6e64da24bbcdec96b3019ddd862b
#
_entry.id   355b6e64da24bbcdec96b3019ddd862b
#
_cell.length_a   1.000
_cell.length_b   1.000
_cell.length_c   1.000
_cell.angle_alpha   90.00
_cell.angle_beta   90.00
_cell.angle_gamma   90.00
#
_symmetry.space_group_name_H-M   'P 1'
#
loop_
_entity.id
_entity.type
_entity.pdbx_description
1 polymer ?
#
loop_
_entity_poly.entity_id
_entity_poly.type
_entity_poly.pdbx_seq_one_letter_code
_entity_poly.pdbx_strand_id
1 'polypeptide(L)'
;MQSSLRIFSGILALSLSGSLYALPECPSGPSEKWHNCFGTFSIDGDKYFGEYKEGKQHGQGTYTRADGEKYVGEFKEDKMHGQGTYTRADGEKYVGEWKEDKMHGQGTYTRADGGKYVGEFNENKMHGQGTYTFADGKKYFGELKEGKNHGQGTYTFADGRKYVGEWKEGLYHGQGTYSFADGRVFRGHYMNNQYVPSICQDMGLTKGTEAFGQCVLKLIDEITKDN
;
A
#
# COMPACT_ATOMS: atom_id res chain seq x y z
N MET A 1 16.99 -13.56 45.48
CA MET A 1 15.63 -13.06 45.26
C MET A 1 15.42 -12.95 43.73
N GLN A 2 14.83 -13.98 43.14
CA GLN A 2 14.51 -14.02 41.73
C GLN A 2 13.06 -13.54 41.53
N SER A 3 12.88 -12.43 40.80
CA SER A 3 11.56 -11.93 40.45
C SER A 3 11.19 -12.41 39.05
N SER A 4 10.27 -13.36 39.00
CA SER A 4 9.74 -13.92 37.76
C SER A 4 8.71 -12.99 37.14
N LEU A 5 9.03 -12.37 35.99
CA LEU A 5 8.10 -11.59 35.20
C LEU A 5 7.21 -12.57 34.39
N ARG A 6 5.95 -12.72 34.81
CA ARG A 6 4.93 -13.48 34.08
C ARG A 6 4.35 -12.60 32.99
N ILE A 7 4.64 -12.94 31.71
CA ILE A 7 3.98 -12.37 30.54
C ILE A 7 2.60 -13.02 30.46
N PHE A 8 1.55 -12.25 30.72
CA PHE A 8 0.18 -12.64 30.40
C PHE A 8 -0.09 -12.44 28.93
N SER A 9 -0.03 -13.53 28.17
CA SER A 9 -0.64 -13.59 26.82
C SER A 9 -2.16 -13.69 27.00
N GLY A 10 -2.82 -12.55 26.98
CA GLY A 10 -4.28 -12.47 26.91
C GLY A 10 -4.74 -12.74 25.47
N ILE A 11 -5.00 -14.01 25.14
CA ILE A 11 -5.83 -14.32 23.97
C ILE A 11 -7.26 -13.94 24.37
N LEU A 12 -7.72 -12.78 23.87
CA LEU A 12 -9.13 -12.38 23.98
C LEU A 12 -9.91 -13.22 22.96
N ALA A 13 -10.35 -14.38 23.36
CA ALA A 13 -11.36 -15.14 22.64
C ALA A 13 -12.69 -14.38 22.76
N LEU A 14 -13.02 -13.56 21.75
CA LEU A 14 -14.39 -13.09 21.59
C LEU A 14 -15.26 -14.31 21.25
N SER A 15 -15.93 -14.84 22.27
CA SER A 15 -17.04 -15.75 22.08
C SER A 15 -18.23 -14.96 21.54
N LEU A 16 -18.31 -14.81 20.23
CA LEU A 16 -19.54 -14.44 19.53
C LEU A 16 -20.50 -15.64 19.61
N SER A 17 -21.29 -15.70 20.66
CA SER A 17 -22.48 -16.55 20.75
C SER A 17 -23.62 -15.92 19.95
N GLY A 18 -23.42 -15.78 18.64
CA GLY A 18 -24.47 -15.58 17.66
C GLY A 18 -24.72 -16.92 16.99
N SER A 19 -25.94 -17.46 17.05
CA SER A 19 -26.35 -18.58 16.21
C SER A 19 -26.14 -18.17 14.76
N LEU A 20 -25.03 -18.62 14.14
CA LEU A 20 -24.80 -18.56 12.71
C LEU A 20 -25.85 -19.49 12.07
N TYR A 21 -27.05 -18.97 11.80
CA TYR A 21 -27.91 -19.61 10.83
C TYR A 21 -27.21 -19.47 9.48
N ALA A 22 -26.59 -20.55 9.02
CA ALA A 22 -26.08 -20.60 7.67
C ALA A 22 -27.25 -20.31 6.71
N LEU A 23 -27.01 -19.47 5.73
CA LEU A 23 -28.03 -19.22 4.70
C LEU A 23 -28.42 -20.56 4.03
N PRO A 24 -29.68 -20.74 3.65
CA PRO A 24 -30.11 -21.94 2.91
C PRO A 24 -29.42 -22.02 1.55
N GLU A 25 -29.34 -23.21 0.98
CA GLU A 25 -28.92 -23.37 -0.41
C GLU A 25 -29.88 -22.63 -1.36
N CYS A 26 -29.30 -22.06 -2.42
CA CYS A 26 -30.11 -21.40 -3.43
C CYS A 26 -30.96 -22.40 -4.19
N PRO A 27 -32.20 -22.06 -4.53
CA PRO A 27 -33.10 -22.97 -5.26
C PRO A 27 -32.55 -23.28 -6.65
N SER A 28 -32.94 -24.42 -7.21
CA SER A 28 -32.66 -24.74 -8.61
C SER A 28 -33.32 -23.72 -9.54
N GLY A 29 -32.61 -23.27 -10.55
CA GLY A 29 -33.08 -22.30 -11.52
C GLY A 29 -32.08 -21.12 -11.73
N PRO A 30 -32.51 -20.10 -12.47
CA PRO A 30 -31.64 -18.98 -12.82
C PRO A 30 -31.28 -18.14 -11.60
N SER A 31 -30.02 -17.74 -11.53
CA SER A 31 -29.43 -17.01 -10.38
C SER A 31 -30.08 -15.64 -10.12
N GLU A 32 -30.71 -15.02 -11.10
CA GLU A 32 -31.42 -13.75 -10.96
C GLU A 32 -32.59 -13.80 -9.92
N LYS A 33 -33.04 -15.00 -9.59
CA LYS A 33 -34.08 -15.25 -8.58
C LYS A 33 -33.53 -15.60 -7.20
N TRP A 34 -32.24 -15.74 -7.05
CA TRP A 34 -31.62 -16.13 -5.78
C TRP A 34 -31.63 -14.97 -4.77
N HIS A 35 -32.11 -15.24 -3.58
CA HIS A 35 -32.26 -14.23 -2.53
C HIS A 35 -32.04 -14.83 -1.15
N ASN A 36 -31.13 -14.22 -0.38
CA ASN A 36 -30.74 -14.65 0.97
C ASN A 36 -30.43 -16.17 1.01
N CYS A 37 -29.60 -16.63 0.08
CA CYS A 37 -29.20 -18.02 -0.06
C CYS A 37 -27.72 -18.13 -0.42
N PHE A 38 -27.17 -19.34 -0.31
CA PHE A 38 -25.81 -19.68 -0.63
C PHE A 38 -25.78 -20.62 -1.84
N GLY A 39 -24.98 -20.29 -2.85
CA GLY A 39 -25.02 -21.06 -4.10
C GLY A 39 -23.75 -20.95 -4.94
N THR A 40 -23.70 -21.75 -6.01
CA THR A 40 -22.64 -21.75 -7.02
C THR A 40 -23.21 -21.35 -8.36
N PHE A 41 -22.58 -20.38 -9.00
CA PHE A 41 -22.83 -19.99 -10.37
C PHE A 41 -21.56 -20.11 -11.20
N SER A 42 -21.66 -20.64 -12.42
CA SER A 42 -20.52 -20.79 -13.32
C SER A 42 -20.91 -20.37 -14.73
N ILE A 43 -20.03 -19.62 -15.40
CA ILE A 43 -20.20 -19.19 -16.78
C ILE A 43 -18.80 -19.06 -17.44
N ASP A 44 -18.62 -19.61 -18.63
CA ASP A 44 -17.40 -19.48 -19.43
C ASP A 44 -16.08 -19.83 -18.69
N GLY A 45 -16.16 -20.73 -17.70
CA GLY A 45 -15.02 -21.13 -16.87
C GLY A 45 -14.82 -20.30 -15.60
N ASP A 46 -15.46 -19.17 -15.50
CA ASP A 46 -15.55 -18.39 -14.26
C ASP A 46 -16.51 -19.04 -13.27
N LYS A 47 -16.21 -18.97 -11.99
CA LYS A 47 -17.02 -19.56 -10.93
C LYS A 47 -17.14 -18.63 -9.73
N TYR A 48 -18.38 -18.38 -9.31
CA TYR A 48 -18.67 -17.80 -8.01
C TYR A 48 -19.29 -18.84 -7.09
N PHE A 49 -18.88 -18.86 -5.84
CA PHE A 49 -19.44 -19.66 -4.77
C PHE A 49 -19.59 -18.77 -3.54
N GLY A 50 -20.82 -18.50 -3.11
CA GLY A 50 -21.05 -17.55 -2.03
C GLY A 50 -22.51 -17.19 -1.82
N GLU A 51 -22.71 -16.13 -1.07
CA GLU A 51 -24.00 -15.60 -0.72
C GLU A 51 -24.60 -14.78 -1.86
N TYR A 52 -25.92 -14.86 -1.99
CA TYR A 52 -26.71 -14.10 -2.96
C TYR A 52 -27.83 -13.31 -2.28
N LYS A 53 -28.04 -12.09 -2.77
CA LYS A 53 -29.14 -11.23 -2.40
C LYS A 53 -29.71 -10.54 -3.64
N GLU A 54 -31.02 -10.72 -3.88
CA GLU A 54 -31.71 -10.11 -5.02
C GLU A 54 -31.06 -10.42 -6.37
N GLY A 55 -30.63 -11.68 -6.57
CA GLY A 55 -29.98 -12.16 -7.77
C GLY A 55 -28.51 -11.77 -7.91
N LYS A 56 -27.96 -11.03 -6.97
CA LYS A 56 -26.58 -10.51 -7.02
C LYS A 56 -25.69 -11.19 -5.99
N GLN A 57 -24.40 -11.29 -6.32
CA GLN A 57 -23.35 -11.68 -5.37
C GLN A 57 -23.35 -10.70 -4.20
N HIS A 58 -23.38 -11.24 -2.99
CA HIS A 58 -23.47 -10.45 -1.77
C HIS A 58 -22.79 -11.21 -0.61
N GLY A 59 -22.51 -10.52 0.52
CA GLY A 59 -21.91 -11.17 1.69
C GLY A 59 -20.59 -11.87 1.39
N GLN A 60 -20.35 -13.03 1.98
CA GLN A 60 -19.10 -13.78 1.82
C GLN A 60 -19.14 -14.65 0.56
N GLY A 61 -18.03 -14.63 -0.20
CA GLY A 61 -17.93 -15.42 -1.41
C GLY A 61 -16.50 -15.68 -1.89
N THR A 62 -16.42 -16.62 -2.83
CA THR A 62 -15.20 -16.92 -3.59
C THR A 62 -15.51 -16.80 -5.07
N TYR A 63 -14.81 -15.94 -5.76
CA TYR A 63 -14.82 -15.83 -7.20
C TYR A 63 -13.51 -16.36 -7.77
N THR A 64 -13.61 -17.24 -8.75
CA THR A 64 -12.44 -17.81 -9.43
C THR A 64 -12.65 -17.64 -10.93
N ARG A 65 -11.69 -17.01 -11.60
CA ARG A 65 -11.70 -16.82 -13.06
C ARG A 65 -11.10 -18.03 -13.77
N ALA A 66 -11.45 -18.19 -15.02
CA ALA A 66 -10.94 -19.24 -15.89
C ALA A 66 -9.40 -19.21 -16.03
N ASP A 67 -8.77 -18.03 -15.93
CA ASP A 67 -7.32 -17.82 -15.98
C ASP A 67 -6.59 -18.11 -14.66
N GLY A 68 -7.32 -18.49 -13.59
CA GLY A 68 -6.79 -18.83 -12.28
C GLY A 68 -6.73 -17.67 -11.28
N GLU A 69 -7.16 -16.47 -11.66
CA GLU A 69 -7.32 -15.39 -10.69
C GLU A 69 -8.42 -15.72 -9.68
N LYS A 70 -8.22 -15.34 -8.42
CA LYS A 70 -9.15 -15.68 -7.34
C LYS A 70 -9.35 -14.52 -6.38
N TYR A 71 -10.61 -14.27 -6.03
CA TYR A 71 -10.99 -13.41 -4.91
C TYR A 71 -11.74 -14.23 -3.86
N VAL A 72 -11.42 -13.98 -2.59
CA VAL A 72 -12.12 -14.54 -1.42
C VAL A 72 -12.39 -13.39 -0.46
N GLY A 73 -13.65 -13.08 -0.21
CA GLY A 73 -14.00 -11.94 0.65
C GLY A 73 -15.45 -11.54 0.53
N GLU A 74 -15.70 -10.30 0.93
CA GLU A 74 -17.02 -9.71 0.91
C GLU A 74 -17.39 -9.21 -0.48
N PHE A 75 -18.66 -9.39 -0.83
CA PHE A 75 -19.29 -8.86 -2.03
C PHE A 75 -20.48 -7.98 -1.66
N LYS A 76 -20.73 -6.97 -2.47
CA LYS A 76 -21.89 -6.11 -2.39
C LYS A 76 -22.36 -5.75 -3.81
N GLU A 77 -23.57 -6.20 -4.17
CA GLU A 77 -24.16 -5.92 -5.48
C GLU A 77 -23.24 -6.27 -6.66
N ASP A 78 -22.75 -7.52 -6.69
CA ASP A 78 -21.83 -8.09 -7.67
C ASP A 78 -20.40 -7.51 -7.67
N LYS A 79 -20.04 -6.70 -6.69
CA LYS A 79 -18.74 -6.08 -6.59
C LYS A 79 -17.97 -6.54 -5.37
N MET A 80 -16.65 -6.68 -5.49
CA MET A 80 -15.75 -6.86 -4.36
C MET A 80 -15.89 -5.67 -3.41
N HIS A 81 -16.07 -5.96 -2.12
CA HIS A 81 -16.32 -4.97 -1.09
C HIS A 81 -15.75 -5.45 0.25
N GLY A 82 -15.72 -4.58 1.28
CA GLY A 82 -15.29 -4.96 2.63
C GLY A 82 -13.90 -5.59 2.68
N GLN A 83 -13.73 -6.65 3.45
CA GLN A 83 -12.45 -7.34 3.59
C GLN A 83 -12.33 -8.48 2.57
N GLY A 84 -11.16 -8.58 1.92
CA GLY A 84 -10.94 -9.65 0.96
C GLY A 84 -9.49 -9.90 0.59
N THR A 85 -9.29 -11.07 -0.02
CA THR A 85 -8.01 -11.51 -0.57
C THR A 85 -8.17 -11.73 -2.07
N TYR A 86 -7.39 -11.03 -2.86
CA TYR A 86 -7.25 -11.24 -4.29
C TYR A 86 -5.89 -11.85 -4.60
N THR A 87 -5.87 -12.88 -5.42
CA THR A 87 -4.64 -13.57 -5.84
C THR A 87 -4.67 -13.70 -7.36
N ARG A 88 -3.62 -13.24 -8.03
CA ARG A 88 -3.41 -13.38 -9.46
C ARG A 88 -2.72 -14.70 -9.80
N ALA A 89 -2.85 -15.14 -11.05
CA ALA A 89 -2.20 -16.34 -11.55
C ALA A 89 -0.66 -16.31 -11.45
N ASP A 90 -0.05 -15.12 -11.52
CA ASP A 90 1.40 -14.90 -11.39
C ASP A 90 1.90 -14.87 -9.94
N GLY A 91 0.99 -15.04 -8.96
CA GLY A 91 1.31 -15.03 -7.53
C GLY A 91 1.22 -13.65 -6.86
N GLU A 92 0.90 -12.59 -7.59
CA GLU A 92 0.59 -11.31 -6.95
C GLU A 92 -0.64 -11.46 -6.04
N LYS A 93 -0.59 -10.79 -4.88
CA LYS A 93 -1.64 -10.93 -3.87
C LYS A 93 -1.95 -9.60 -3.19
N TYR A 94 -3.23 -9.31 -3.04
CA TYR A 94 -3.71 -8.24 -2.16
C TYR A 94 -4.57 -8.82 -1.04
N VAL A 95 -4.37 -8.35 0.17
CA VAL A 95 -5.19 -8.66 1.36
C VAL A 95 -5.53 -7.33 2.01
N GLY A 96 -6.80 -6.98 2.09
CA GLY A 96 -7.20 -5.70 2.68
C GLY A 96 -8.62 -5.31 2.32
N GLU A 97 -8.89 -4.02 2.44
CA GLU A 97 -10.19 -3.42 2.21
C GLU A 97 -10.45 -3.22 0.72
N TRP A 98 -11.69 -3.45 0.33
CA TRP A 98 -12.20 -3.28 -1.02
C TRP A 98 -13.41 -2.36 -1.03
N LYS A 99 -13.52 -1.55 -2.05
CA LYS A 99 -14.68 -0.69 -2.29
C LYS A 99 -14.95 -0.61 -3.79
N GLU A 100 -16.15 -1.11 -4.21
CA GLU A 100 -16.58 -1.07 -5.61
C GLU A 100 -15.51 -1.63 -6.57
N ASP A 101 -15.00 -2.86 -6.33
CA ASP A 101 -13.96 -3.57 -7.08
C ASP A 101 -12.57 -2.95 -7.02
N LYS A 102 -12.35 -1.99 -6.13
CA LYS A 102 -11.06 -1.32 -6.00
C LYS A 102 -10.44 -1.56 -4.64
N MET A 103 -9.11 -1.75 -4.60
CA MET A 103 -8.33 -1.72 -3.38
C MET A 103 -8.51 -0.37 -2.70
N HIS A 104 -8.85 -0.39 -1.42
CA HIS A 104 -9.17 0.80 -0.63
C HIS A 104 -8.72 0.59 0.81
N GLY A 105 -8.70 1.67 1.63
CA GLY A 105 -8.38 1.57 3.06
C GLY A 105 -7.05 0.88 3.35
N GLN A 106 -6.98 0.10 4.41
CA GLN A 106 -5.76 -0.59 4.82
C GLN A 106 -5.58 -1.92 4.08
N GLY A 107 -4.35 -2.18 3.63
CA GLY A 107 -4.07 -3.43 2.92
C GLY A 107 -2.60 -3.80 2.85
N THR A 108 -2.39 -5.04 2.41
CA THR A 108 -1.08 -5.61 2.09
C THR A 108 -1.09 -6.07 0.64
N TYR A 109 -0.21 -5.51 -0.17
CA TYR A 109 0.03 -5.94 -1.53
C TYR A 109 1.40 -6.63 -1.63
N THR A 110 1.43 -7.84 -2.14
CA THR A 110 2.65 -8.63 -2.37
C THR A 110 2.79 -8.86 -3.86
N ARG A 111 3.93 -8.48 -4.41
CA ARG A 111 4.27 -8.66 -5.83
C ARG A 111 4.81 -10.06 -6.09
N ALA A 112 4.74 -10.49 -7.34
CA ALA A 112 5.32 -11.77 -7.79
C ALA A 112 6.83 -11.87 -7.53
N ASP A 113 7.57 -10.73 -7.56
CA ASP A 113 9.00 -10.67 -7.27
C ASP A 113 9.34 -10.71 -5.77
N GLY A 114 8.33 -10.78 -4.89
CA GLY A 114 8.48 -10.76 -3.43
C GLY A 114 8.47 -9.37 -2.79
N GLY A 115 8.40 -8.31 -3.59
CA GLY A 115 8.19 -6.96 -3.09
C GLY A 115 6.86 -6.85 -2.34
N LYS A 116 6.82 -6.06 -1.24
CA LYS A 116 5.63 -5.97 -0.39
C LYS A 116 5.34 -4.53 0.03
N TYR A 117 4.09 -4.13 -0.12
CA TYR A 117 3.57 -2.89 0.46
C TYR A 117 2.56 -3.20 1.56
N VAL A 118 2.64 -2.45 2.66
CA VAL A 118 1.66 -2.47 3.76
C VAL A 118 1.31 -1.02 4.06
N GLY A 119 0.05 -0.65 3.93
CA GLY A 119 -0.39 0.73 4.14
C GLY A 119 -1.76 1.01 3.53
N GLU A 120 -2.01 2.28 3.32
CA GLU A 120 -3.28 2.75 2.79
C GLU A 120 -3.35 2.64 1.27
N PHE A 121 -4.55 2.38 0.78
CA PHE A 121 -4.91 2.37 -0.64
C PHE A 121 -6.09 3.30 -0.90
N ASN A 122 -6.08 3.95 -2.03
CA ASN A 122 -7.21 4.70 -2.55
C ASN A 122 -7.34 4.46 -4.05
N GLU A 123 -8.51 3.96 -4.49
CA GLU A 123 -8.81 3.71 -5.90
C GLU A 123 -7.71 2.90 -6.63
N ASN A 124 -7.30 1.76 -6.06
CA ASN A 124 -6.23 0.86 -6.52
C ASN A 124 -4.80 1.41 -6.42
N LYS A 125 -4.59 2.58 -5.85
CA LYS A 125 -3.25 3.19 -5.71
C LYS A 125 -2.81 3.23 -4.26
N MET A 126 -1.53 2.98 -4.02
CA MET A 126 -0.90 3.23 -2.71
C MET A 126 -1.07 4.70 -2.37
N HIS A 127 -1.54 4.98 -1.16
CA HIS A 127 -1.88 6.32 -0.69
C HIS A 127 -1.59 6.43 0.82
N GLY A 128 -1.63 7.66 1.38
CA GLY A 128 -1.46 7.86 2.82
C GLY A 128 -0.17 7.28 3.37
N GLN A 129 -0.19 6.78 4.59
CA GLN A 129 0.98 6.20 5.25
C GLN A 129 1.18 4.73 4.87
N GLY A 130 2.45 4.37 4.59
CA GLY A 130 2.75 2.99 4.27
C GLY A 130 4.22 2.62 4.32
N THR A 131 4.46 1.31 4.23
CA THR A 131 5.80 0.73 4.13
C THR A 131 5.90 -0.12 2.88
N TYR A 132 6.82 0.24 1.99
CA TYR A 132 7.19 -0.60 0.85
C TYR A 132 8.53 -1.28 1.13
N THR A 133 8.56 -2.60 1.06
CA THR A 133 9.80 -3.41 1.09
C THR A 133 10.00 -4.00 -0.30
N PHE A 134 11.08 -3.63 -0.97
CA PHE A 134 11.44 -4.11 -2.30
C PHE A 134 12.09 -5.50 -2.22
N ALA A 135 12.01 -6.27 -3.29
CA ALA A 135 12.62 -7.61 -3.38
C ALA A 135 14.15 -7.60 -3.14
N ASP A 136 14.83 -6.51 -3.49
CA ASP A 136 16.27 -6.31 -3.30
C ASP A 136 16.65 -5.79 -1.90
N GLY A 137 15.70 -5.75 -0.95
CA GLY A 137 15.92 -5.34 0.43
C GLY A 137 15.84 -3.85 0.71
N LYS A 138 15.67 -3.01 -0.30
CA LYS A 138 15.37 -1.58 -0.10
C LYS A 138 14.04 -1.42 0.63
N LYS A 139 13.88 -0.30 1.36
CA LYS A 139 12.63 0.02 2.05
C LYS A 139 12.28 1.49 1.91
N TYR A 140 11.01 1.76 1.74
CA TYR A 140 10.41 3.06 1.94
C TYR A 140 9.40 3.00 3.09
N PHE A 141 9.41 4.00 3.96
CA PHE A 141 8.41 4.22 4.99
C PHE A 141 8.04 5.71 4.99
N GLY A 142 6.78 6.03 4.79
CA GLY A 142 6.33 7.41 4.75
C GLY A 142 5.01 7.58 4.02
N GLU A 143 4.75 8.82 3.62
CA GLU A 143 3.56 9.19 2.88
C GLU A 143 3.67 8.81 1.40
N LEU A 144 2.56 8.33 0.85
CA LEU A 144 2.38 8.10 -0.58
C LEU A 144 1.17 8.87 -1.10
N LYS A 145 1.26 9.32 -2.33
CA LYS A 145 0.17 9.95 -3.06
C LYS A 145 0.14 9.41 -4.49
N GLU A 146 -1.00 8.87 -4.91
CA GLU A 146 -1.17 8.32 -6.26
C GLU A 146 -0.08 7.28 -6.64
N GLY A 147 0.37 6.45 -5.69
CA GLY A 147 1.40 5.44 -5.87
C GLY A 147 2.84 5.93 -5.84
N LYS A 148 3.08 7.22 -5.57
CA LYS A 148 4.40 7.82 -5.50
C LYS A 148 4.75 8.26 -4.07
N ASN A 149 6.02 8.17 -3.68
CA ASN A 149 6.49 8.75 -2.43
C ASN A 149 6.20 10.25 -2.40
N HIS A 150 5.63 10.72 -1.30
CA HIS A 150 5.20 12.11 -1.13
C HIS A 150 5.37 12.51 0.34
N GLY A 151 5.26 13.82 0.66
CA GLY A 151 5.32 14.29 2.03
C GLY A 151 6.58 13.84 2.77
N GLN A 152 6.44 13.43 4.03
CA GLN A 152 7.56 12.95 4.84
C GLN A 152 7.81 11.46 4.66
N GLY A 153 9.09 11.09 4.48
CA GLY A 153 9.43 9.68 4.32
C GLY A 153 10.90 9.35 4.54
N THR A 154 11.12 8.06 4.76
CA THR A 154 12.44 7.45 4.91
C THR A 154 12.63 6.40 3.83
N TYR A 155 13.70 6.53 3.06
CA TYR A 155 14.14 5.50 2.12
C TYR A 155 15.47 4.92 2.58
N THR A 156 15.53 3.60 2.74
CA THR A 156 16.73 2.86 3.11
C THR A 156 17.15 1.99 1.93
N PHE A 157 18.37 2.18 1.46
CA PHE A 157 18.96 1.40 0.38
C PHE A 157 19.50 0.06 0.92
N ALA A 158 19.63 -0.94 0.04
CA ALA A 158 20.16 -2.25 0.40
C ALA A 158 21.62 -2.18 0.94
N ASP A 159 22.39 -1.20 0.51
CA ASP A 159 23.79 -0.96 0.95
C ASP A 159 23.89 -0.13 2.23
N GLY A 160 22.79 0.18 2.90
CA GLY A 160 22.75 0.92 4.15
C GLY A 160 22.68 2.44 4.01
N ARG A 161 22.79 3.00 2.80
CA ARG A 161 22.50 4.42 2.57
C ARG A 161 21.05 4.72 2.97
N LYS A 162 20.78 5.96 3.38
CA LYS A 162 19.46 6.35 3.86
C LYS A 162 19.16 7.81 3.49
N TYR A 163 17.93 8.04 3.03
CA TYR A 163 17.34 9.37 2.95
C TYR A 163 16.19 9.50 3.93
N VAL A 164 16.13 10.60 4.66
CA VAL A 164 15.04 10.99 5.55
C VAL A 164 14.67 12.42 5.24
N GLY A 165 13.45 12.69 4.84
CA GLY A 165 13.03 14.04 4.50
C GLY A 165 11.76 14.09 3.66
N GLU A 166 11.60 15.23 3.01
CA GLU A 166 10.46 15.52 2.16
C GLU A 166 10.60 14.86 0.79
N TRP A 167 9.45 14.47 0.24
CA TRP A 167 9.30 13.83 -1.06
C TRP A 167 8.22 14.52 -1.88
N LYS A 168 8.45 14.65 -3.17
CA LYS A 168 7.47 15.15 -4.12
C LYS A 168 7.53 14.31 -5.39
N GLU A 169 6.40 13.71 -5.79
CA GLU A 169 6.29 12.89 -7.00
C GLU A 169 7.35 11.78 -7.13
N GLY A 170 7.75 11.16 -6.00
CA GLY A 170 8.74 10.09 -5.95
C GLY A 170 10.21 10.57 -5.87
N LEU A 171 10.46 11.86 -5.81
CA LEU A 171 11.79 12.45 -5.76
C LEU A 171 12.07 13.08 -4.39
N TYR A 172 13.34 13.08 -3.95
CA TYR A 172 13.78 13.87 -2.80
C TYR A 172 13.54 15.34 -3.09
N HIS A 173 12.88 16.01 -2.18
CA HIS A 173 12.49 17.40 -2.33
C HIS A 173 12.56 18.07 -0.95
N GLY A 174 12.54 19.42 -0.89
CA GLY A 174 12.48 20.15 0.37
C GLY A 174 13.60 19.80 1.35
N GLN A 175 13.30 19.81 2.62
CA GLN A 175 14.26 19.50 3.70
C GLN A 175 14.52 17.99 3.81
N GLY A 176 15.80 17.63 3.90
CA GLY A 176 16.17 16.23 4.04
C GLY A 176 17.58 15.99 4.56
N THR A 177 17.83 14.73 4.88
CA THR A 177 19.13 14.22 5.31
C THR A 177 19.45 12.96 4.53
N TYR A 178 20.52 12.97 3.76
CA TYR A 178 21.07 11.79 3.10
C TYR A 178 22.31 11.31 3.84
N SER A 179 22.30 10.07 4.29
CA SER A 179 23.41 9.40 4.96
C SER A 179 24.01 8.35 4.03
N PHE A 180 25.31 8.45 3.82
CA PHE A 180 26.08 7.48 3.02
C PHE A 180 26.53 6.30 3.89
N ALA A 181 26.82 5.16 3.26
CA ALA A 181 27.31 3.97 3.95
C ALA A 181 28.67 4.18 4.64
N ASP A 182 29.48 5.13 4.16
CA ASP A 182 30.77 5.51 4.74
C ASP A 182 30.66 6.51 5.91
N GLY A 183 29.44 6.85 6.33
CA GLY A 183 29.16 7.75 7.45
C GLY A 183 29.08 9.23 7.06
N ARG A 184 29.35 9.62 5.83
CA ARG A 184 29.11 11.00 5.38
C ARG A 184 27.62 11.33 5.43
N VAL A 185 27.28 12.58 5.74
CA VAL A 185 25.90 13.06 5.85
C VAL A 185 25.75 14.40 5.13
N PHE A 186 24.77 14.48 4.23
CA PHE A 186 24.32 15.72 3.61
C PHE A 186 22.96 16.10 4.18
N ARG A 187 22.89 17.23 4.87
CA ARG A 187 21.67 17.76 5.47
C ARG A 187 21.35 19.12 4.88
N GLY A 188 20.13 19.32 4.44
CA GLY A 188 19.62 20.58 3.89
C GLY A 188 18.56 20.37 2.84
N HIS A 189 18.49 21.26 1.86
CA HIS A 189 17.47 21.22 0.82
C HIS A 189 17.87 20.32 -0.34
N TYR A 190 16.88 19.63 -0.86
CA TYR A 190 16.93 18.76 -2.04
C TYR A 190 15.96 19.26 -3.10
N MET A 191 16.33 19.17 -4.34
CA MET A 191 15.50 19.41 -5.52
C MET A 191 15.71 18.27 -6.50
N ASN A 192 14.63 17.55 -6.81
CA ASN A 192 14.65 16.46 -7.81
C ASN A 192 15.79 15.45 -7.59
N ASN A 193 15.93 14.93 -6.37
CA ASN A 193 16.97 14.01 -5.90
C ASN A 193 18.38 14.63 -5.74
N GLN A 194 18.58 15.88 -6.05
CA GLN A 194 19.89 16.53 -5.93
C GLN A 194 19.97 17.41 -4.68
N TYR A 195 21.09 17.36 -4.01
CA TYR A 195 21.39 18.27 -2.89
C TYR A 195 21.68 19.68 -3.42
N VAL A 196 20.91 20.68 -3.02
CA VAL A 196 20.93 22.03 -3.60
C VAL A 196 22.32 22.66 -3.66
N PRO A 197 23.18 22.59 -2.61
CA PRO A 197 24.54 23.07 -2.73
C PRO A 197 25.38 22.38 -3.82
N SER A 198 25.14 21.10 -4.09
CA SER A 198 25.83 20.39 -5.17
C SER A 198 25.41 20.91 -6.55
N ILE A 199 24.13 21.22 -6.75
CA ILE A 199 23.63 21.82 -8.00
C ILE A 199 24.41 23.10 -8.33
N CYS A 200 24.56 24.00 -7.35
CA CYS A 200 25.30 25.24 -7.54
C CYS A 200 26.80 25.02 -7.83
N GLN A 201 27.41 23.99 -7.24
CA GLN A 201 28.79 23.59 -7.57
C GLN A 201 28.92 23.05 -8.99
N ASP A 202 27.98 22.23 -9.43
CA ASP A 202 27.94 21.66 -10.79
C ASP A 202 27.75 22.76 -11.87
N MET A 203 27.14 23.90 -11.49
CA MET A 203 27.07 25.12 -12.30
C MET A 203 28.41 25.92 -12.32
N GLY A 204 29.46 25.41 -11.69
CA GLY A 204 30.80 26.06 -11.63
C GLY A 204 30.93 27.10 -10.54
N LEU A 205 29.98 27.22 -9.60
CA LEU A 205 30.07 28.21 -8.53
C LEU A 205 30.89 27.69 -7.35
N THR A 206 31.81 28.51 -6.86
CA THR A 206 32.71 28.14 -5.75
C THR A 206 32.03 28.37 -4.40
N LYS A 207 31.97 27.33 -3.56
CA LYS A 207 31.42 27.39 -2.20
C LYS A 207 32.08 28.51 -1.40
N GLY A 208 31.29 29.30 -0.69
CA GLY A 208 31.73 30.45 0.12
C GLY A 208 31.76 31.79 -0.64
N THR A 209 31.51 31.81 -1.96
CA THR A 209 31.34 33.05 -2.72
C THR A 209 29.90 33.58 -2.63
N GLU A 210 29.72 34.87 -2.85
CA GLU A 210 28.40 35.51 -2.89
C GLU A 210 27.48 34.88 -3.98
N ALA A 211 28.04 34.65 -5.18
CA ALA A 211 27.33 34.02 -6.28
C ALA A 211 26.82 32.61 -5.92
N PHE A 212 27.60 31.80 -5.20
CA PHE A 212 27.18 30.52 -4.68
C PHE A 212 26.02 30.67 -3.69
N GLY A 213 26.11 31.61 -2.74
CA GLY A 213 25.05 31.90 -1.77
C GLY A 213 23.75 32.30 -2.45
N GLN A 214 23.81 33.19 -3.44
CA GLN A 214 22.64 33.62 -4.22
C GLN A 214 21.99 32.44 -4.98
N CYS A 215 22.79 31.58 -5.59
CA CYS A 215 22.29 30.37 -6.26
C CYS A 215 21.52 29.47 -5.27
N VAL A 216 22.09 29.16 -4.12
CA VAL A 216 21.46 28.33 -3.09
C VAL A 216 20.15 28.93 -2.62
N LEU A 217 20.14 30.23 -2.30
CA LEU A 217 18.93 30.92 -1.82
C LEU A 217 17.81 30.92 -2.87
N LYS A 218 18.16 31.17 -4.15
CA LYS A 218 17.20 31.16 -5.26
C LYS A 218 16.55 29.78 -5.42
N LEU A 219 17.32 28.71 -5.42
CA LEU A 219 16.78 27.33 -5.55
C LEU A 219 15.92 26.94 -4.35
N ILE A 220 16.28 27.37 -3.13
CA ILE A 220 15.45 27.15 -1.94
C ILE A 220 14.11 27.90 -2.07
N ASP A 221 14.11 29.12 -2.54
CA ASP A 221 12.88 29.93 -2.75
C ASP A 221 11.96 29.26 -3.79
N GLU A 222 12.51 28.71 -4.87
CA GLU A 222 11.76 27.93 -5.85
C GLU A 222 11.09 26.68 -5.21
N ILE A 223 11.85 25.90 -4.41
CA ILE A 223 11.35 24.73 -3.69
C ILE A 223 10.16 25.09 -2.78
N THR A 224 10.29 26.19 -2.06
CA THR A 224 9.29 26.62 -1.06
C THR A 224 8.01 27.18 -1.67
N LYS A 225 8.06 27.69 -2.89
CA LYS A 225 6.89 28.15 -3.63
C LYS A 225 6.07 27.01 -4.24
N ASP A 226 6.73 25.89 -4.50
CA ASP A 226 6.12 24.71 -5.12
C ASP A 226 5.41 23.79 -4.10
N ASN A 227 5.49 24.06 -2.82
CA ASN A 227 4.83 23.34 -1.72
C ASN A 227 3.55 24.07 -1.29
#